data_ed83e36b055c674a2f6a271fcdb8d482
#
_entry.id   ed83e36b055c674a2f6a271fcdb8d482
#
_cell.length_a   1.000
_cell.length_b   1.000
_cell.length_c   1.000
_cell.angle_alpha   90.00
_cell.angle_beta   90.00
_cell.angle_gamma   90.00
#
_symmetry.space_group_name_H-M   'P 1'
#
loop_
_entity.id
_entity.type
_entity.pdbx_description
1 polymer ?
#
loop_
_entity_poly.entity_id
_entity_poly.type
_entity_poly.pdbx_seq_one_letter_code
_entity_poly.pdbx_strand_id
1 'polypeptide(L)'
;MCVIIKAIHRVFSEAAKTEPPSINSGSPFPFFPTALSTPLQGSLFEIAPSSHISDLIDFASSLANFRPKLLESIAVDLSTDALTKKQQRIDERRWLEAQTETMIDVPANEPKPLQLEVGRPRIQPLCVLAFLLLRGWIGRGFKEGHAQTMITESISLRNFMENMGQRLPAASTIEENLKAISNKALKEIHLAQLALARNEKLDDFKKIRGDSTATDSASAYPIDSATIAKLLVRLCNDLGKLNRFGLKRCSLSEELTSWQAELEQLKYRIGTLTSSSAKQAEEAERKESEKAQVTDNQLSEENKESAKQKLQRELYERLYVLGEEILPELEKQYALVNEQIRNEQCSPKRQRRRETFIDGFKANLEASKQAIIQSKRRVCEGKMPSAAGKMPLSVSDMSAKFILKGGWDKTFGYRPQLSFSESNLVTALIVPEGNAADQGQYIPLVKVTIANTGVVPAVFSTDDGYTGAEQFAECLALGVKIVSFSGARGKALLGDEKWDSELYKEARKARNGAESGIGVLKAVERFGQLATCGIENVRGELLGKVISYNALKIVSLRKRKYENESGKKWKAGLPEGMQETA
;
A
#
# COMPACT_ATOMS: atom_id res chain seq x y z
N MET A 1 16.38 27.69 -24.39
CA MET A 1 16.85 26.33 -24.00
C MET A 1 18.35 26.27 -23.69
N CYS A 2 19.25 26.77 -24.52
CA CYS A 2 20.71 26.80 -24.21
C CYS A 2 21.12 27.64 -22.98
N VAL A 3 20.36 28.64 -22.59
CA VAL A 3 20.69 29.54 -21.46
C VAL A 3 20.36 28.86 -20.12
N ILE A 4 19.29 28.06 -20.05
CA ILE A 4 18.87 27.35 -18.84
C ILE A 4 19.82 26.18 -18.54
N ILE A 5 20.28 25.46 -19.55
CA ILE A 5 21.24 24.35 -19.37
C ILE A 5 22.61 24.87 -18.87
N LYS A 6 23.05 26.04 -19.31
CA LYS A 6 24.28 26.69 -18.81
C LYS A 6 24.14 27.18 -17.37
N ALA A 7 22.96 27.63 -16.95
CA ALA A 7 22.70 28.04 -15.57
C ALA A 7 22.71 26.84 -14.59
N ILE A 8 22.12 25.72 -14.99
CA ILE A 8 22.11 24.48 -14.19
C ILE A 8 23.54 23.92 -14.05
N HIS A 9 24.33 23.93 -15.13
CA HIS A 9 25.73 23.47 -15.07
C HIS A 9 26.62 24.36 -14.17
N ARG A 10 26.31 25.66 -14.07
CA ARG A 10 27.07 26.59 -13.23
C ARG A 10 26.76 26.37 -11.74
N VAL A 11 25.50 26.11 -11.39
CA VAL A 11 25.10 25.82 -10.01
C VAL A 11 25.72 24.51 -9.50
N PHE A 12 25.80 23.48 -10.33
CA PHE A 12 26.43 22.21 -9.93
C PHE A 12 27.97 22.27 -9.91
N SER A 13 28.59 23.15 -10.67
CA SER A 13 30.05 23.32 -10.68
C SER A 13 30.56 24.22 -9.52
N GLU A 14 29.73 25.10 -8.99
CA GLU A 14 30.06 25.92 -7.83
C GLU A 14 29.85 25.18 -6.51
N ALA A 15 28.85 24.24 -6.45
CA ALA A 15 28.65 23.38 -5.29
C ALA A 15 29.77 22.34 -5.06
N ALA A 16 30.58 22.05 -6.09
CA ALA A 16 31.69 21.09 -6.00
C ALA A 16 33.01 21.71 -5.51
N LYS A 17 33.06 23.02 -5.26
CA LYS A 17 34.28 23.75 -4.87
C LYS A 17 34.32 24.22 -3.43
N THR A 18 33.31 23.96 -2.61
CA THR A 18 33.31 24.24 -1.18
C THR A 18 33.73 23.00 -0.42
N GLU A 19 34.87 23.05 0.25
CA GLU A 19 35.28 22.03 1.22
C GLU A 19 34.19 21.87 2.29
N PRO A 20 33.85 20.64 2.70
CA PRO A 20 32.85 20.43 3.73
C PRO A 20 33.36 20.99 5.06
N PRO A 21 32.53 21.73 5.82
CA PRO A 21 32.90 22.17 7.14
C PRO A 21 33.16 20.96 8.03
N SER A 22 34.23 21.04 8.83
CA SER A 22 34.60 20.06 9.84
C SER A 22 33.43 19.83 10.80
N ILE A 23 32.86 18.66 10.79
CA ILE A 23 31.74 18.26 11.64
C ILE A 23 32.29 17.91 13.01
N ASN A 24 31.99 18.76 14.01
CA ASN A 24 32.12 18.43 15.42
C ASN A 24 31.17 17.25 15.75
N SER A 25 31.74 16.24 16.38
CA SER A 25 31.05 15.03 16.87
C SER A 25 30.02 15.40 17.95
N GLY A 26 28.73 15.42 17.59
CA GLY A 26 27.70 15.66 18.59
C GLY A 26 26.28 15.91 18.06
N SER A 27 25.82 15.21 17.01
CA SER A 27 24.42 15.29 16.59
C SER A 27 23.82 13.89 16.47
N PRO A 28 22.71 13.62 17.18
CA PRO A 28 22.03 12.32 17.14
C PRO A 28 20.95 12.30 16.05
N PHE A 29 21.35 12.38 14.77
CA PHE A 29 20.47 11.93 13.70
C PHE A 29 20.83 10.49 13.35
N PRO A 30 19.85 9.58 13.23
CA PRO A 30 20.13 8.21 12.87
C PRO A 30 20.74 8.18 11.47
N PHE A 31 21.94 7.66 11.38
CA PHE A 31 22.65 7.33 10.16
C PHE A 31 21.71 6.58 9.21
N PHE A 32 21.43 7.17 8.06
CA PHE A 32 21.14 6.37 6.88
C PHE A 32 22.42 5.61 6.54
N PRO A 33 22.41 4.30 6.40
CA PRO A 33 23.58 3.58 5.97
C PRO A 33 23.93 4.02 4.55
N THR A 34 24.94 4.88 4.44
CA THR A 34 25.71 5.09 3.22
C THR A 34 26.45 3.80 2.97
N ALA A 35 26.12 3.12 1.93
CA ALA A 35 26.85 2.12 1.19
C ALA A 35 25.96 0.93 0.85
N LEU A 36 25.23 1.06 -0.21
CA LEU A 36 25.02 -0.04 -1.14
C LEU A 36 25.68 0.38 -2.45
N SER A 37 27.00 0.42 -2.44
CA SER A 37 27.81 0.32 -3.66
C SER A 37 27.79 -1.12 -4.12
N THR A 38 26.66 -1.59 -4.65
CA THR A 38 26.59 -2.82 -5.42
C THR A 38 26.60 -2.49 -6.90
N PRO A 39 27.33 -3.27 -7.73
CA PRO A 39 27.46 -3.03 -9.17
C PRO A 39 26.16 -3.10 -9.96
N LEU A 40 25.02 -3.37 -9.29
CA LEU A 40 23.67 -3.44 -9.88
C LEU A 40 22.99 -2.07 -10.05
N GLN A 41 23.48 -1.00 -9.42
CA GLN A 41 22.91 0.34 -9.58
C GLN A 41 23.21 0.98 -10.95
N GLY A 42 24.32 0.66 -11.58
CA GLY A 42 24.71 1.25 -12.86
C GLY A 42 23.81 0.89 -14.04
N SER A 43 23.26 -0.34 -14.08
CA SER A 43 22.56 -0.82 -15.28
C SER A 43 21.09 -0.43 -15.41
N LEU A 44 20.43 0.02 -14.32
CA LEU A 44 19.01 0.44 -14.34
C LEU A 44 18.81 1.96 -14.49
N PHE A 45 19.83 2.75 -14.15
CA PHE A 45 19.76 4.21 -14.19
C PHE A 45 20.43 4.86 -15.40
N GLU A 46 21.16 4.12 -16.21
CA GLU A 46 21.78 4.63 -17.45
C GLU A 46 20.81 4.80 -18.62
N ILE A 47 19.56 4.30 -18.48
CA ILE A 47 18.55 4.46 -19.52
C ILE A 47 17.77 5.75 -19.24
N ALA A 48 17.80 6.69 -20.20
CA ALA A 48 17.07 7.95 -20.08
C ALA A 48 15.58 7.72 -19.73
N PRO A 49 14.97 8.53 -18.84
CA PRO A 49 13.57 8.36 -18.43
C PRO A 49 12.56 8.22 -19.58
N SER A 50 12.85 8.84 -20.72
CA SER A 50 12.06 8.74 -21.96
C SER A 50 12.03 7.33 -22.55
N SER A 51 13.06 6.51 -22.35
CA SER A 51 13.11 5.15 -22.90
C SER A 51 12.22 4.19 -22.11
N HIS A 52 12.09 4.35 -20.81
CA HIS A 52 11.19 3.51 -20.00
C HIS A 52 9.71 3.72 -20.34
N ILE A 53 9.31 4.94 -20.65
CA ILE A 53 7.92 5.22 -21.09
C ILE A 53 7.64 4.48 -22.40
N SER A 54 8.54 4.58 -23.39
CA SER A 54 8.40 3.84 -24.65
C SER A 54 8.38 2.33 -24.43
N ASP A 55 9.34 1.81 -23.67
CA ASP A 55 9.42 0.39 -23.34
C ASP A 55 8.12 -0.16 -22.68
N LEU A 56 7.50 0.60 -21.78
CA LEU A 56 6.26 0.19 -21.12
C LEU A 56 5.05 0.27 -22.06
N ILE A 57 5.01 1.24 -22.99
CA ILE A 57 3.97 1.33 -24.02
C ILE A 57 4.08 0.14 -24.99
N ASP A 58 5.27 -0.16 -25.46
CA ASP A 58 5.54 -1.27 -26.38
C ASP A 58 5.23 -2.60 -25.70
N PHE A 59 5.57 -2.72 -24.43
CA PHE A 59 5.23 -3.89 -23.64
C PHE A 59 3.71 -4.05 -23.45
N ALA A 60 2.97 -2.96 -23.21
CA ALA A 60 1.51 -3.01 -23.11
C ALA A 60 0.89 -3.55 -24.41
N SER A 61 1.38 -3.07 -25.55
CA SER A 61 0.95 -3.52 -26.88
C SER A 61 1.28 -4.99 -27.11
N SER A 62 2.51 -5.41 -26.79
CA SER A 62 2.95 -6.80 -26.89
C SER A 62 2.11 -7.74 -26.02
N LEU A 63 1.83 -7.34 -24.77
CA LEU A 63 1.01 -8.13 -23.84
C LEU A 63 -0.45 -8.26 -24.32
N ALA A 64 -1.02 -7.17 -24.85
CA ALA A 64 -2.35 -7.16 -25.43
C ALA A 64 -2.45 -8.07 -26.66
N ASN A 65 -1.44 -8.06 -27.54
CA ASN A 65 -1.37 -8.95 -28.70
C ASN A 65 -1.23 -10.42 -28.27
N PHE A 66 -0.45 -10.71 -27.24
CA PHE A 66 -0.30 -12.07 -26.72
C PHE A 66 -1.59 -12.60 -26.10
N ARG A 67 -2.36 -11.73 -25.41
CA ARG A 67 -3.59 -12.12 -24.72
C ARG A 67 -4.70 -11.08 -24.88
N PRO A 68 -5.37 -11.03 -26.07
CA PRO A 68 -6.37 -9.99 -26.37
C PRO A 68 -7.51 -9.90 -25.36
N LYS A 69 -7.89 -11.01 -24.72
CA LYS A 69 -8.93 -11.06 -23.66
C LYS A 69 -8.63 -10.15 -22.46
N LEU A 70 -7.38 -9.72 -22.27
CA LEU A 70 -7.05 -8.73 -21.23
C LEU A 70 -7.72 -7.39 -21.50
N LEU A 71 -7.74 -6.96 -22.75
CA LEU A 71 -8.39 -5.71 -23.13
C LEU A 71 -9.90 -5.80 -22.96
N GLU A 72 -10.48 -6.98 -23.20
CA GLU A 72 -11.91 -7.23 -22.92
C GLU A 72 -12.22 -7.14 -21.42
N SER A 73 -11.38 -7.73 -20.54
CA SER A 73 -11.52 -7.64 -19.10
C SER A 73 -11.46 -6.19 -18.59
N ILE A 74 -10.49 -5.43 -19.07
CA ILE A 74 -10.38 -3.99 -18.76
C ILE A 74 -11.61 -3.23 -19.30
N ALA A 75 -12.06 -3.52 -20.53
CA ALA A 75 -13.22 -2.88 -21.13
C ALA A 75 -14.49 -3.17 -20.32
N VAL A 76 -14.65 -4.38 -19.80
CA VAL A 76 -15.79 -4.77 -18.93
C VAL A 76 -15.76 -3.94 -17.64
N ASP A 77 -14.63 -3.84 -16.96
CA ASP A 77 -14.49 -3.05 -15.73
C ASP A 77 -14.84 -1.58 -15.99
N LEU A 78 -14.29 -0.99 -17.04
CA LEU A 78 -14.57 0.39 -17.45
C LEU A 78 -16.05 0.60 -17.81
N SER A 79 -16.67 -0.36 -18.49
CA SER A 79 -18.08 -0.29 -18.87
C SER A 79 -18.98 -0.44 -17.66
N THR A 80 -18.67 -1.35 -16.75
CA THR A 80 -19.40 -1.57 -15.50
C THR A 80 -19.40 -0.31 -14.64
N ASP A 81 -18.26 0.33 -14.47
CA ASP A 81 -18.15 1.61 -13.76
C ASP A 81 -18.99 2.71 -14.44
N ALA A 82 -18.98 2.76 -15.80
CA ALA A 82 -19.80 3.72 -16.54
C ALA A 82 -21.29 3.48 -16.35
N LEU A 83 -21.73 2.22 -16.48
CA LEU A 83 -23.11 1.83 -16.32
C LEU A 83 -23.60 2.14 -14.91
N THR A 84 -22.81 1.82 -13.90
CA THR A 84 -23.12 2.12 -12.50
C THR A 84 -23.32 3.63 -12.28
N LYS A 85 -22.38 4.44 -12.76
CA LYS A 85 -22.49 5.92 -12.67
C LYS A 85 -23.70 6.45 -13.45
N LYS A 86 -23.99 5.89 -14.61
CA LYS A 86 -25.15 6.25 -15.42
C LYS A 86 -26.46 5.89 -14.72
N GLN A 87 -26.58 4.66 -14.20
CA GLN A 87 -27.75 4.23 -13.46
C GLN A 87 -28.01 5.13 -12.26
N GLN A 88 -26.97 5.49 -11.51
CA GLN A 88 -27.06 6.43 -10.39
C GLN A 88 -27.62 7.80 -10.80
N ARG A 89 -27.27 8.29 -12.00
CA ARG A 89 -27.80 9.58 -12.51
C ARG A 89 -29.26 9.44 -12.95
N ILE A 90 -29.63 8.31 -13.55
CA ILE A 90 -31.01 8.02 -13.96
C ILE A 90 -31.91 7.92 -12.72
N ASP A 91 -31.49 7.18 -11.69
CA ASP A 91 -32.24 7.03 -10.44
C ASP A 91 -32.45 8.38 -9.75
N GLU A 92 -31.42 9.23 -9.71
CA GLU A 92 -31.52 10.58 -9.14
C GLU A 92 -32.48 11.46 -9.94
N ARG A 93 -32.43 11.42 -11.29
CA ARG A 93 -33.34 12.18 -12.15
C ARG A 93 -34.77 11.73 -11.97
N ARG A 94 -35.07 10.43 -12.01
CA ARG A 94 -36.42 9.89 -11.80
C ARG A 94 -36.99 10.31 -10.44
N TRP A 95 -36.16 10.29 -9.41
CA TRP A 95 -36.58 10.73 -8.09
C TRP A 95 -36.94 12.22 -8.09
N LEU A 96 -36.16 13.09 -8.75
CA LEU A 96 -36.44 14.53 -8.89
C LEU A 96 -37.71 14.78 -9.69
N GLU A 97 -37.94 14.05 -10.79
CA GLU A 97 -39.12 14.14 -11.63
C GLU A 97 -40.37 13.76 -10.82
N ALA A 98 -40.36 12.66 -10.08
CA ALA A 98 -41.47 12.24 -9.21
C ALA A 98 -41.80 13.28 -8.11
N GLN A 99 -40.80 13.99 -7.59
CA GLN A 99 -41.00 15.07 -6.61
C GLN A 99 -41.64 16.32 -7.27
N THR A 100 -41.31 16.57 -8.53
CA THR A 100 -41.83 17.73 -9.28
C THR A 100 -43.29 17.49 -9.71
N GLU A 101 -43.64 16.28 -10.12
CA GLU A 101 -45.00 15.88 -10.49
C GLU A 101 -45.98 15.97 -9.31
N THR A 102 -45.52 15.75 -8.08
CA THR A 102 -46.36 15.88 -6.88
C THR A 102 -46.59 17.34 -6.46
N MET A 103 -45.84 18.29 -7.02
CA MET A 103 -45.95 19.73 -6.66
C MET A 103 -46.68 20.57 -7.69
N ILE A 104 -46.91 20.06 -8.90
CA ILE A 104 -47.52 20.84 -10.00
C ILE A 104 -48.52 19.93 -10.71
N ASP A 105 -49.81 20.33 -10.70
CA ASP A 105 -50.86 19.80 -11.59
C ASP A 105 -50.54 20.22 -13.05
N VAL A 106 -49.50 19.66 -13.65
CA VAL A 106 -49.22 19.85 -15.06
C VAL A 106 -49.71 18.60 -15.80
N PRO A 107 -50.52 18.74 -16.87
CA PRO A 107 -50.97 17.59 -17.63
C PRO A 107 -49.77 16.79 -18.13
N ALA A 108 -49.83 15.48 -17.93
CA ALA A 108 -48.78 14.55 -18.24
C ALA A 108 -48.36 14.68 -19.71
N ASN A 109 -47.32 15.44 -19.97
CA ASN A 109 -46.58 15.30 -21.21
C ASN A 109 -45.85 13.93 -21.15
N GLU A 110 -46.07 13.11 -22.15
CA GLU A 110 -45.36 11.82 -22.30
C GLU A 110 -43.88 11.99 -21.98
N PRO A 111 -43.33 11.15 -21.10
CA PRO A 111 -41.92 11.27 -20.73
C PRO A 111 -41.07 11.14 -22.00
N LYS A 112 -40.40 12.23 -22.37
CA LYS A 112 -39.48 12.22 -23.52
C LYS A 112 -38.54 11.02 -23.32
N PRO A 113 -38.42 10.11 -24.31
CA PRO A 113 -37.52 8.98 -24.20
C PRO A 113 -36.15 9.52 -23.85
N LEU A 114 -35.59 9.04 -22.77
CA LEU A 114 -34.24 9.41 -22.29
C LEU A 114 -33.28 9.22 -23.48
N GLN A 115 -32.99 10.31 -24.20
CA GLN A 115 -31.90 10.28 -25.17
C GLN A 115 -30.67 9.92 -24.38
N LEU A 116 -30.13 8.75 -24.70
CA LEU A 116 -28.86 8.26 -24.23
C LEU A 116 -27.81 9.27 -24.71
N GLU A 117 -27.59 10.34 -23.95
CA GLU A 117 -26.46 11.22 -24.23
C GLU A 117 -25.24 10.33 -24.32
N VAL A 118 -24.68 10.25 -25.52
CA VAL A 118 -23.43 9.55 -25.77
C VAL A 118 -22.39 10.32 -24.96
N GLY A 119 -22.06 9.80 -23.77
CA GLY A 119 -21.07 10.39 -22.90
C GLY A 119 -19.72 10.50 -23.64
N ARG A 120 -18.83 11.35 -23.13
CA ARG A 120 -17.47 11.48 -23.68
C ARG A 120 -16.85 10.09 -23.86
N PRO A 121 -16.26 9.78 -25.02
CA PRO A 121 -15.62 8.47 -25.27
C PRO A 121 -14.61 8.16 -24.16
N ARG A 122 -14.67 6.94 -23.64
CA ARG A 122 -13.72 6.50 -22.62
C ARG A 122 -12.33 6.28 -23.24
N ILE A 123 -11.32 6.31 -22.38
CA ILE A 123 -9.96 5.93 -22.76
C ILE A 123 -10.00 4.46 -23.21
N GLN A 124 -9.34 4.17 -24.33
CA GLN A 124 -9.26 2.80 -24.86
C GLN A 124 -8.56 1.86 -23.85
N PRO A 125 -8.96 0.59 -23.73
CA PRO A 125 -8.40 -0.35 -22.76
C PRO A 125 -6.88 -0.52 -22.88
N LEU A 126 -6.31 -0.49 -24.10
CA LEU A 126 -4.86 -0.54 -24.29
C LEU A 126 -4.15 0.69 -23.71
N CYS A 127 -4.72 1.88 -23.86
CA CYS A 127 -4.18 3.09 -23.26
C CYS A 127 -4.27 3.02 -21.71
N VAL A 128 -5.36 2.46 -21.17
CA VAL A 128 -5.50 2.25 -19.73
C VAL A 128 -4.46 1.26 -19.20
N LEU A 129 -4.18 0.18 -19.93
CA LEU A 129 -3.10 -0.76 -19.60
C LEU A 129 -1.74 -0.06 -19.58
N ALA A 130 -1.42 0.75 -20.59
CA ALA A 130 -0.17 1.53 -20.63
C ALA A 130 -0.07 2.50 -19.43
N PHE A 131 -1.16 3.22 -19.11
CA PHE A 131 -1.19 4.09 -17.93
C PHE A 131 -1.05 3.32 -16.61
N LEU A 132 -1.59 2.10 -16.52
CA LEU A 132 -1.42 1.25 -15.35
C LEU A 132 0.06 0.92 -15.12
N LEU A 133 0.77 0.51 -16.17
CA LEU A 133 2.21 0.22 -16.10
C LEU A 133 3.01 1.46 -15.71
N LEU A 134 2.71 2.61 -16.33
CA LEU A 134 3.36 3.87 -16.01
C LEU A 134 3.12 4.31 -14.56
N ARG A 135 1.88 4.16 -14.06
CA ARG A 135 1.55 4.51 -12.68
C ARG A 135 2.32 3.66 -11.66
N GLY A 136 2.41 2.37 -11.90
CA GLY A 136 3.19 1.46 -11.07
C GLY A 136 4.66 1.87 -11.03
N TRP A 137 5.25 2.13 -12.20
CA TRP A 137 6.65 2.57 -12.33
C TRP A 137 6.92 3.92 -11.66
N ILE A 138 6.03 4.91 -11.83
CA ILE A 138 6.15 6.22 -11.16
C ILE A 138 5.96 6.07 -9.64
N GLY A 139 5.18 5.08 -9.20
CA GLY A 139 4.89 4.81 -7.79
C GLY A 139 4.07 5.90 -7.08
N ARG A 140 3.49 6.84 -7.84
CA ARG A 140 2.66 7.96 -7.37
C ARG A 140 1.49 8.22 -8.31
N GLY A 141 0.49 8.97 -7.82
CA GLY A 141 -0.62 9.41 -8.67
C GLY A 141 -0.19 10.43 -9.72
N PHE A 142 -0.84 10.42 -10.88
CA PHE A 142 -0.54 11.32 -11.99
C PHE A 142 -0.85 12.79 -11.72
N LYS A 143 -1.55 13.09 -10.64
CA LYS A 143 -1.84 14.48 -10.20
C LYS A 143 -0.67 15.14 -9.47
N GLU A 144 0.34 14.38 -9.09
CA GLU A 144 1.48 14.89 -8.36
C GLU A 144 2.51 15.52 -9.31
N GLY A 145 2.90 16.75 -9.05
CA GLY A 145 3.78 17.63 -9.79
C GLY A 145 4.68 16.99 -10.86
N HIS A 146 5.75 16.31 -10.45
CA HIS A 146 6.70 15.71 -11.40
C HIS A 146 6.08 14.61 -12.28
N ALA A 147 5.18 13.79 -11.73
CA ALA A 147 4.49 12.74 -12.50
C ALA A 147 3.58 13.36 -13.58
N GLN A 148 2.89 14.45 -13.26
CA GLN A 148 2.06 15.18 -14.21
C GLN A 148 2.92 15.75 -15.35
N THR A 149 4.05 16.36 -15.04
CA THR A 149 4.99 16.90 -16.04
C THR A 149 5.52 15.79 -16.95
N MET A 150 5.96 14.66 -16.39
CA MET A 150 6.44 13.52 -17.18
C MET A 150 5.40 13.03 -18.19
N ILE A 151 4.14 12.93 -17.79
CA ILE A 151 3.06 12.48 -18.68
C ILE A 151 2.75 13.52 -19.75
N THR A 152 2.63 14.80 -19.37
CA THR A 152 2.25 15.87 -20.30
C THR A 152 3.34 16.21 -21.31
N GLU A 153 4.61 16.04 -20.96
CA GLU A 153 5.75 16.35 -21.82
C GLU A 153 6.27 15.15 -22.62
N SER A 154 5.82 13.93 -22.30
CA SER A 154 6.26 12.73 -23.01
C SER A 154 5.78 12.72 -24.46
N ILE A 155 6.72 12.80 -25.39
CA ILE A 155 6.47 12.68 -26.84
C ILE A 155 6.00 11.26 -27.17
N SER A 156 6.64 10.23 -26.61
CA SER A 156 6.27 8.83 -26.84
C SER A 156 4.81 8.55 -26.44
N LEU A 157 4.37 9.08 -25.30
CA LEU A 157 3.01 8.89 -24.86
C LEU A 157 1.99 9.67 -25.70
N ARG A 158 2.34 10.88 -26.14
CA ARG A 158 1.50 11.66 -27.07
C ARG A 158 1.32 10.93 -28.41
N ASN A 159 2.42 10.52 -29.03
CA ASN A 159 2.39 9.77 -30.29
C ASN A 159 1.58 8.47 -30.16
N PHE A 160 1.75 7.75 -29.06
CA PHE A 160 0.96 6.55 -28.79
C PHE A 160 -0.54 6.86 -28.72
N MET A 161 -0.94 7.90 -27.99
CA MET A 161 -2.34 8.31 -27.87
C MET A 161 -2.91 8.77 -29.23
N GLU A 162 -2.16 9.52 -30.01
CA GLU A 162 -2.55 9.98 -31.36
C GLU A 162 -2.72 8.79 -32.33
N ASN A 163 -1.81 7.81 -32.29
CA ASN A 163 -1.94 6.58 -33.07
C ASN A 163 -3.19 5.76 -32.70
N MET A 164 -3.65 5.89 -31.46
CA MET A 164 -4.91 5.30 -30.99
C MET A 164 -6.13 6.19 -31.30
N GLY A 165 -5.99 7.28 -32.03
CA GLY A 165 -7.06 8.22 -32.35
C GLY A 165 -7.58 8.99 -31.13
N GLN A 166 -6.78 9.11 -30.06
CA GLN A 166 -7.16 9.77 -28.81
C GLN A 166 -6.21 10.91 -28.46
N ARG A 167 -6.75 11.93 -27.78
CA ARG A 167 -5.93 12.97 -27.16
C ARG A 167 -5.47 12.49 -25.78
N LEU A 168 -4.31 12.98 -25.35
CA LEU A 168 -3.82 12.73 -24.00
C LEU A 168 -4.84 13.25 -22.97
N PRO A 169 -5.40 12.38 -22.11
CA PRO A 169 -6.42 12.78 -21.14
C PRO A 169 -5.80 13.53 -19.96
N ALA A 170 -6.64 14.31 -19.26
CA ALA A 170 -6.22 14.93 -18.01
C ALA A 170 -5.87 13.87 -16.95
N ALA A 171 -4.92 14.18 -16.06
CA ALA A 171 -4.48 13.28 -14.98
C ALA A 171 -5.65 12.77 -14.12
N SER A 172 -6.68 13.60 -13.87
CA SER A 172 -7.87 13.17 -13.15
C SER A 172 -8.67 12.09 -13.89
N THR A 173 -8.75 12.19 -15.21
CA THR A 173 -9.43 11.19 -16.06
C THR A 173 -8.67 9.89 -16.10
N ILE A 174 -7.33 9.94 -16.17
CA ILE A 174 -6.47 8.75 -16.10
C ILE A 174 -6.71 8.04 -14.77
N GLU A 175 -6.58 8.75 -13.64
CA GLU A 175 -6.76 8.18 -12.30
C GLU A 175 -8.17 7.60 -12.09
N GLU A 176 -9.20 8.22 -12.66
CA GLU A 176 -10.57 7.71 -12.58
C GLU A 176 -10.73 6.37 -13.32
N ASN A 177 -10.13 6.25 -14.52
CA ASN A 177 -10.18 5.00 -15.27
C ASN A 177 -9.33 3.90 -14.60
N LEU A 178 -8.16 4.24 -14.02
CA LEU A 178 -7.34 3.27 -13.29
C LEU A 178 -8.02 2.75 -12.02
N LYS A 179 -8.80 3.59 -11.33
CA LYS A 179 -9.59 3.17 -10.16
C LYS A 179 -10.74 2.22 -10.51
N ALA A 180 -11.20 2.22 -11.76
CA ALA A 180 -12.24 1.31 -12.21
C ALA A 180 -11.73 -0.12 -12.46
N ILE A 181 -10.40 -0.32 -12.58
CA ILE A 181 -9.82 -1.65 -12.80
C ILE A 181 -9.92 -2.47 -11.51
N SER A 182 -10.55 -3.62 -11.60
CA SER A 182 -10.73 -4.55 -10.47
C SER A 182 -9.43 -5.30 -10.14
N ASN A 183 -9.32 -5.75 -8.89
CA ASN A 183 -8.23 -6.65 -8.47
C ASN A 183 -8.21 -7.95 -9.31
N LYS A 184 -9.35 -8.36 -9.86
CA LYS A 184 -9.44 -9.51 -10.77
C LYS A 184 -8.71 -9.23 -12.08
N ALA A 185 -8.99 -8.09 -12.73
CA ALA A 185 -8.30 -7.72 -13.97
C ALA A 185 -6.80 -7.51 -13.75
N LEU A 186 -6.38 -6.90 -12.63
CA LEU A 186 -4.98 -6.80 -12.25
C LEU A 186 -4.31 -8.17 -12.15
N LYS A 187 -5.01 -9.14 -11.53
CA LYS A 187 -4.49 -10.52 -11.44
C LYS A 187 -4.36 -11.16 -12.82
N GLU A 188 -5.32 -10.98 -13.71
CA GLU A 188 -5.25 -11.48 -15.08
C GLU A 188 -4.07 -10.90 -15.87
N ILE A 189 -3.78 -9.61 -15.70
CA ILE A 189 -2.61 -8.95 -16.30
C ILE A 189 -1.31 -9.60 -15.76
N HIS A 190 -1.20 -9.79 -14.45
CA HIS A 190 -0.03 -10.45 -13.86
C HIS A 190 0.18 -11.87 -14.39
N LEU A 191 -0.89 -12.67 -14.48
CA LEU A 191 -0.84 -14.01 -15.04
C LEU A 191 -0.42 -14.01 -16.51
N ALA A 192 -0.88 -13.04 -17.30
CA ALA A 192 -0.50 -12.92 -18.69
C ALA A 192 0.99 -12.57 -18.85
N GLN A 193 1.56 -11.73 -17.98
CA GLN A 193 2.99 -11.43 -17.98
C GLN A 193 3.84 -12.68 -17.73
N LEU A 194 3.47 -13.49 -16.76
CA LEU A 194 4.18 -14.74 -16.47
C LEU A 194 4.06 -15.75 -17.62
N ALA A 195 2.85 -15.86 -18.19
CA ALA A 195 2.61 -16.72 -19.35
C ALA A 195 3.44 -16.25 -20.57
N LEU A 196 3.53 -14.95 -20.81
CA LEU A 196 4.35 -14.35 -21.86
C LEU A 196 5.84 -14.66 -21.66
N ALA A 197 6.35 -14.42 -20.44
CA ALA A 197 7.74 -14.71 -20.10
C ALA A 197 8.10 -16.19 -20.31
N ARG A 198 7.19 -17.10 -19.98
CA ARG A 198 7.36 -18.54 -20.23
C ARG A 198 7.33 -18.88 -21.72
N ASN A 199 6.37 -18.32 -22.47
CA ASN A 199 6.22 -18.54 -23.91
C ASN A 199 7.49 -18.10 -24.67
N GLU A 200 8.06 -16.97 -24.29
CA GLU A 200 9.29 -16.44 -24.86
C GLU A 200 10.58 -17.10 -24.32
N LYS A 201 10.44 -18.09 -23.44
CA LYS A 201 11.57 -18.77 -22.80
C LYS A 201 12.53 -17.83 -22.07
N LEU A 202 11.98 -16.80 -21.42
CA LEU A 202 12.74 -15.87 -20.58
C LEU A 202 12.93 -16.40 -19.16
N ASP A 203 12.01 -17.27 -18.70
CA ASP A 203 12.09 -17.97 -17.42
C ASP A 203 11.31 -19.28 -17.48
N ASP A 204 11.81 -20.33 -16.85
CA ASP A 204 11.16 -21.65 -16.80
C ASP A 204 10.40 -21.90 -15.48
N PHE A 205 10.52 -20.99 -14.54
CA PHE A 205 9.90 -21.01 -13.20
C PHE A 205 10.22 -22.25 -12.35
N LYS A 206 11.32 -22.94 -12.64
CA LYS A 206 11.72 -24.14 -11.89
C LYS A 206 12.42 -23.83 -10.57
N LYS A 207 13.05 -22.66 -10.44
CA LYS A 207 13.72 -22.22 -9.22
C LYS A 207 13.02 -20.98 -8.69
N ILE A 208 12.40 -21.12 -7.52
CA ILE A 208 11.61 -20.05 -6.88
C ILE A 208 12.21 -19.73 -5.52
N ARG A 209 12.12 -18.45 -5.17
CA ARG A 209 12.56 -17.88 -3.90
C ARG A 209 11.43 -17.11 -3.28
N GLY A 210 11.16 -17.35 -1.99
CA GLY A 210 10.12 -16.64 -1.25
C GLY A 210 10.69 -15.79 -0.12
N ASP A 211 10.11 -14.62 0.11
CA ASP A 211 10.44 -13.79 1.25
C ASP A 211 9.28 -12.83 1.58
N SER A 212 9.28 -12.29 2.79
CA SER A 212 8.32 -11.29 3.23
C SER A 212 8.99 -9.93 3.36
N THR A 213 8.19 -8.88 3.23
CA THR A 213 8.69 -7.53 3.47
C THR A 213 7.68 -6.69 4.23
N ALA A 214 8.15 -5.69 4.98
CA ALA A 214 7.28 -4.69 5.57
C ALA A 214 7.03 -3.56 4.58
N THR A 215 5.78 -3.09 4.54
CA THR A 215 5.32 -1.97 3.72
C THR A 215 4.56 -1.00 4.60
N ASP A 216 4.98 0.27 4.63
CA ASP A 216 4.39 1.31 5.46
C ASP A 216 2.98 1.67 4.98
N SER A 217 2.04 1.73 5.92
CA SER A 217 0.70 2.26 5.66
C SER A 217 0.77 3.74 5.28
N ALA A 218 -0.19 4.19 4.45
CA ALA A 218 -0.38 5.61 4.13
C ALA A 218 -0.84 6.45 5.34
N SER A 219 -1.02 5.84 6.51
CA SER A 219 -1.47 6.50 7.73
C SER A 219 -0.30 6.88 8.65
N ALA A 220 -0.52 7.90 9.49
CA ALA A 220 0.46 8.27 10.50
C ALA A 220 0.68 7.14 11.51
N TYR A 221 1.90 7.06 12.06
CA TYR A 221 2.26 6.08 13.09
C TYR A 221 1.30 6.18 14.28
N PRO A 222 0.68 5.08 14.72
CA PRO A 222 -0.35 5.12 15.74
C PRO A 222 0.25 5.26 17.15
N ILE A 223 -0.40 6.13 17.92
CA ILE A 223 -0.23 6.25 19.37
C ILE A 223 -1.62 6.03 19.97
N ASP A 224 -1.74 5.22 21.02
CA ASP A 224 -3.04 4.84 21.58
C ASP A 224 -3.92 6.04 21.94
N SER A 225 -3.36 7.02 22.65
CA SER A 225 -4.10 8.25 23.02
C SER A 225 -4.55 9.03 21.79
N ALA A 226 -3.70 9.12 20.76
CA ALA A 226 -4.04 9.79 19.52
C ALA A 226 -5.09 9.01 18.72
N THR A 227 -5.06 7.68 18.75
CA THR A 227 -6.05 6.84 18.07
C THR A 227 -7.41 6.95 18.74
N ILE A 228 -7.48 6.83 20.07
CA ILE A 228 -8.72 6.98 20.85
C ILE A 228 -9.32 8.37 20.65
N ALA A 229 -8.54 9.43 20.89
CA ALA A 229 -9.01 10.79 20.74
C ALA A 229 -9.49 11.10 19.32
N LYS A 230 -8.74 10.70 18.29
CA LYS A 230 -9.13 10.93 16.88
C LYS A 230 -10.40 10.17 16.49
N LEU A 231 -10.61 8.94 16.98
CA LEU A 231 -11.83 8.18 16.73
C LEU A 231 -13.05 8.89 17.33
N LEU A 232 -12.95 9.29 18.61
CA LEU A 232 -14.03 9.99 19.30
C LEU A 232 -14.29 11.37 18.69
N VAL A 233 -13.25 12.16 18.42
CA VAL A 233 -13.38 13.46 17.73
C VAL A 233 -14.01 13.30 16.34
N ARG A 234 -13.68 12.24 15.61
CA ARG A 234 -14.31 11.96 14.31
C ARG A 234 -15.80 11.71 14.45
N LEU A 235 -16.22 10.90 15.41
CA LEU A 235 -17.63 10.64 15.69
C LEU A 235 -18.38 11.92 16.09
N CYS A 236 -17.80 12.76 16.96
CA CYS A 236 -18.36 14.07 17.29
C CYS A 236 -18.49 14.98 16.05
N ASN A 237 -17.46 15.03 15.21
CA ASN A 237 -17.48 15.78 13.94
C ASN A 237 -18.54 15.27 12.97
N ASP A 238 -18.75 13.96 12.91
CA ASP A 238 -19.75 13.34 12.04
C ASP A 238 -21.17 13.73 12.51
N LEU A 239 -21.44 13.72 13.81
CA LEU A 239 -22.70 14.22 14.38
C LEU A 239 -22.90 15.74 14.16
N GLY A 240 -21.84 16.52 14.25
CA GLY A 240 -21.89 17.97 13.96
C GLY A 240 -22.22 18.30 12.49
N LYS A 241 -22.09 17.33 11.59
CA LYS A 241 -22.29 17.51 10.13
C LYS A 241 -23.56 16.85 9.58
N LEU A 242 -24.48 16.39 10.41
CA LEU A 242 -25.70 15.67 10.01
C LEU A 242 -26.53 16.45 8.98
N ASN A 243 -26.57 17.78 9.06
CA ASN A 243 -27.25 18.64 8.11
C ASN A 243 -26.77 18.47 6.65
N ARG A 244 -25.52 18.06 6.43
CA ARG A 244 -24.99 17.79 5.08
C ARG A 244 -25.64 16.58 4.41
N PHE A 245 -26.23 15.71 5.21
CA PHE A 245 -26.98 14.54 4.78
C PHE A 245 -28.49 14.79 4.79
N GLY A 246 -28.93 16.03 5.09
CA GLY A 246 -30.32 16.38 5.26
C GLY A 246 -30.97 15.70 6.47
N LEU A 247 -30.19 15.44 7.51
CA LEU A 247 -30.63 14.88 8.78
C LEU A 247 -30.80 16.01 9.81
N LYS A 248 -31.62 15.78 10.82
CA LYS A 248 -31.79 16.74 11.92
C LYS A 248 -30.48 16.97 12.65
N ARG A 249 -30.27 18.18 13.12
CA ARG A 249 -29.08 18.50 13.92
C ARG A 249 -29.12 17.70 15.22
N CYS A 250 -27.94 17.28 15.67
CA CYS A 250 -27.75 16.69 16.98
C CYS A 250 -28.08 17.73 18.07
N SER A 251 -28.78 17.32 19.11
CA SER A 251 -29.11 18.17 20.26
C SER A 251 -27.90 18.50 21.15
N LEU A 252 -26.81 17.76 21.00
CA LEU A 252 -25.61 17.82 21.83
C LEU A 252 -24.52 18.75 21.25
N SER A 253 -24.87 19.85 20.61
CA SER A 253 -23.87 20.67 19.90
C SER A 253 -22.82 21.32 20.81
N GLU A 254 -23.19 21.67 22.05
CA GLU A 254 -22.29 22.26 23.04
C GLU A 254 -21.40 21.20 23.65
N GLU A 255 -21.97 20.07 24.04
CA GLU A 255 -21.26 18.92 24.60
C GLU A 255 -20.25 18.37 23.58
N LEU A 256 -20.63 18.22 22.30
CA LEU A 256 -19.72 17.76 21.25
C LEU A 256 -18.48 18.66 21.13
N THR A 257 -18.66 19.97 21.26
CA THR A 257 -17.55 20.94 21.19
C THR A 257 -16.65 20.83 22.41
N SER A 258 -17.24 20.70 23.60
CA SER A 258 -16.51 20.52 24.86
C SER A 258 -15.68 19.24 24.87
N TRP A 259 -16.31 18.12 24.49
CA TRP A 259 -15.63 16.82 24.38
C TRP A 259 -14.46 16.84 23.39
N GLN A 260 -14.65 17.45 22.23
CA GLN A 260 -13.58 17.60 21.25
C GLN A 260 -12.38 18.38 21.78
N ALA A 261 -12.64 19.49 22.47
CA ALA A 261 -11.58 20.31 23.06
C ALA A 261 -10.80 19.53 24.12
N GLU A 262 -11.48 18.82 25.02
CA GLU A 262 -10.84 18.01 26.06
C GLU A 262 -10.05 16.83 25.47
N LEU A 263 -10.62 16.10 24.50
CA LEU A 263 -9.94 15.01 23.80
C LEU A 263 -8.65 15.48 23.10
N GLU A 264 -8.68 16.61 22.41
CA GLU A 264 -7.50 17.18 21.76
C GLU A 264 -6.44 17.62 22.78
N GLN A 265 -6.86 18.20 23.91
CA GLN A 265 -5.96 18.59 24.99
C GLN A 265 -5.28 17.36 25.64
N LEU A 266 -6.05 16.31 25.96
CA LEU A 266 -5.51 15.07 26.51
C LEU A 266 -4.53 14.41 25.54
N LYS A 267 -4.90 14.30 24.26
CA LYS A 267 -4.02 13.79 23.20
C LYS A 267 -2.70 14.54 23.15
N TYR A 268 -2.74 15.87 23.15
CA TYR A 268 -1.55 16.71 23.13
C TYR A 268 -0.67 16.49 24.36
N ARG A 269 -1.24 16.54 25.56
CA ARG A 269 -0.50 16.35 26.82
C ARG A 269 0.15 14.97 26.92
N ILE A 270 -0.57 13.90 26.55
CA ILE A 270 0.01 12.55 26.53
C ILE A 270 1.11 12.44 25.47
N GLY A 271 0.90 13.04 24.29
CA GLY A 271 1.88 13.03 23.22
C GLY A 271 3.19 13.72 23.57
N THR A 272 3.15 14.85 24.28
CA THR A 272 4.36 15.56 24.74
C THR A 272 5.14 14.75 25.77
N LEU A 273 4.47 14.01 26.64
CA LEU A 273 5.14 13.14 27.61
C LEU A 273 5.79 11.90 26.96
N THR A 274 5.33 11.48 25.78
CA THR A 274 5.84 10.29 25.08
C THR A 274 6.86 10.61 23.98
N SER A 275 7.14 11.89 23.72
CA SER A 275 8.06 12.31 22.65
C SER A 275 9.52 11.90 22.94
N SER A 276 10.31 11.69 21.90
CA SER A 276 11.71 11.28 22.00
C SER A 276 12.60 12.31 22.73
N SER A 277 12.30 13.59 22.60
CA SER A 277 12.97 14.66 23.35
C SER A 277 12.74 14.54 24.86
N ALA A 278 11.57 14.09 25.29
CA ALA A 278 11.29 13.83 26.69
C ALA A 278 12.03 12.58 27.22
N LYS A 279 12.20 11.53 26.38
CA LYS A 279 13.00 10.35 26.72
C LYS A 279 14.49 10.67 26.84
N GLN A 280 15.01 11.55 25.98
CA GLN A 280 16.41 12.00 26.05
C GLN A 280 16.68 12.85 27.28
N ALA A 281 15.74 13.71 27.70
CA ALA A 281 15.85 14.47 28.94
C ALA A 281 15.84 13.54 30.16
N GLU A 282 14.95 12.53 30.20
CA GLU A 282 14.88 11.54 31.27
C GLU A 282 16.15 10.67 31.34
N GLU A 283 16.70 10.29 30.20
CA GLU A 283 17.95 9.53 30.13
C GLU A 283 19.17 10.37 30.54
N ALA A 284 19.17 11.69 30.26
CA ALA A 284 20.17 12.61 30.73
C ALA A 284 20.08 12.85 32.25
N GLU A 285 18.88 13.07 32.78
CA GLU A 285 18.63 13.17 34.22
C GLU A 285 18.99 11.88 34.97
N ARG A 286 18.70 10.71 34.38
CA ARG A 286 19.12 9.41 34.95
C ARG A 286 20.64 9.26 35.00
N LYS A 287 21.34 9.65 33.92
CA LYS A 287 22.81 9.62 33.85
C LYS A 287 23.46 10.62 34.82
N GLU A 288 22.84 11.76 35.07
CA GLU A 288 23.31 12.72 36.08
C GLU A 288 23.06 12.23 37.51
N SER A 289 21.90 11.64 37.78
CA SER A 289 21.59 11.05 39.10
C SER A 289 22.41 9.78 39.36
N GLU A 290 22.71 8.97 38.37
CA GLU A 290 23.64 7.83 38.48
C GLU A 290 25.09 8.29 38.77
N LYS A 291 25.52 9.43 38.25
CA LYS A 291 26.81 10.03 38.57
C LYS A 291 26.89 10.66 39.96
N ALA A 292 25.75 11.13 40.48
CA ALA A 292 25.65 11.69 41.83
C ALA A 292 25.49 10.63 42.94
N GLN A 293 25.09 9.41 42.62
CA GLN A 293 24.78 8.29 43.55
C GLN A 293 25.91 7.25 43.68
N VAL A 294 27.17 7.61 43.45
CA VAL A 294 28.31 6.71 43.82
C VAL A 294 28.60 6.74 45.32
N THR A 295 27.84 7.46 46.12
CA THR A 295 27.88 7.43 47.59
C THR A 295 26.48 7.45 48.15
N ASP A 296 25.82 6.34 48.24
CA ASP A 296 25.17 5.79 49.44
C ASP A 296 24.23 4.60 49.11
N ASN A 297 24.26 3.64 50.01
CA ASN A 297 23.70 2.30 50.03
C ASN A 297 22.20 2.14 49.75
N GLN A 298 21.92 1.03 49.04
CA GLN A 298 20.84 0.07 49.26
C GLN A 298 19.51 0.59 49.84
N LEU A 299 18.62 1.04 48.94
CA LEU A 299 17.19 1.01 49.20
C LEU A 299 16.47 0.66 47.87
N SER A 300 15.90 -0.54 47.88
CA SER A 300 14.84 -1.12 47.02
C SER A 300 14.46 -0.37 45.76
N GLU A 301 14.91 -0.90 44.60
CA GLU A 301 14.57 -0.43 43.23
C GLU A 301 13.12 -0.70 42.80
N GLU A 302 12.26 -1.22 43.68
CA GLU A 302 10.93 -1.68 43.27
C GLU A 302 9.81 -0.62 43.31
N ASN A 303 10.02 0.62 43.74
CA ASN A 303 8.89 1.54 43.99
C ASN A 303 9.08 3.02 43.66
N LYS A 304 9.82 3.37 42.65
CA LYS A 304 9.76 4.76 42.11
C LYS A 304 9.28 4.76 40.65
N GLU A 305 7.97 4.54 40.48
CA GLU A 305 7.29 5.04 39.29
C GLU A 305 7.66 6.53 39.16
N SER A 306 8.34 6.93 38.06
CA SER A 306 8.75 8.32 37.95
C SER A 306 7.50 9.21 37.97
N ALA A 307 7.61 10.43 38.54
CA ALA A 307 6.47 11.37 38.60
C ALA A 307 5.81 11.56 37.21
N LYS A 308 6.61 11.41 36.15
CA LYS A 308 6.19 11.45 34.76
C LYS A 308 5.33 10.25 34.36
N GLN A 309 5.70 9.03 34.77
CA GLN A 309 4.91 7.82 34.50
C GLN A 309 3.56 7.90 35.21
N LYS A 310 3.55 8.39 36.46
CA LYS A 310 2.34 8.61 37.22
C LYS A 310 1.41 9.61 36.53
N LEU A 311 1.95 10.78 36.10
CA LEU A 311 1.17 11.79 35.39
C LEU A 311 0.65 11.25 34.06
N GLN A 312 1.45 10.48 33.32
CA GLN A 312 1.04 9.85 32.07
C GLN A 312 -0.14 8.90 32.31
N ARG A 313 -0.07 8.10 33.34
CA ARG A 313 -1.15 7.17 33.73
C ARG A 313 -2.44 7.90 34.10
N GLU A 314 -2.35 8.95 34.91
CA GLU A 314 -3.50 9.80 35.25
C GLU A 314 -4.18 10.41 34.03
N LEU A 315 -3.40 10.89 33.06
CA LEU A 315 -3.93 11.43 31.79
C LEU A 315 -4.62 10.35 30.93
N TYR A 316 -4.08 9.13 30.91
CA TYR A 316 -4.73 8.02 30.24
C TYR A 316 -6.02 7.60 30.94
N GLU A 317 -6.03 7.54 32.27
CA GLU A 317 -7.23 7.26 33.05
C GLU A 317 -8.33 8.29 32.77
N ARG A 318 -7.99 9.59 32.75
CA ARG A 318 -8.94 10.64 32.34
C ARG A 318 -9.46 10.47 30.93
N LEU A 319 -8.60 10.10 29.97
CA LEU A 319 -8.99 9.81 28.59
C LEU A 319 -9.99 8.64 28.52
N TYR A 320 -9.79 7.61 29.31
CA TYR A 320 -10.69 6.47 29.35
C TYR A 320 -12.03 6.81 29.99
N VAL A 321 -12.02 7.54 31.10
CA VAL A 321 -13.26 8.02 31.76
C VAL A 321 -14.07 8.87 30.80
N LEU A 322 -13.44 9.85 30.13
CA LEU A 322 -14.09 10.68 29.15
C LEU A 322 -14.65 9.85 27.97
N GLY A 323 -13.91 8.85 27.49
CA GLY A 323 -14.39 7.93 26.47
C GLY A 323 -15.60 7.11 26.90
N GLU A 324 -15.64 6.67 28.16
CA GLU A 324 -16.77 5.93 28.75
C GLU A 324 -18.00 6.82 29.01
N GLU A 325 -17.81 8.11 29.22
CA GLU A 325 -18.88 9.12 29.30
C GLU A 325 -19.48 9.40 27.89
N ILE A 326 -18.63 9.54 26.89
CA ILE A 326 -19.03 9.91 25.53
C ILE A 326 -19.68 8.75 24.76
N LEU A 327 -19.15 7.53 24.85
CA LEU A 327 -19.59 6.39 24.04
C LEU A 327 -21.07 6.06 24.15
N PRO A 328 -21.69 5.99 25.34
CA PRO A 328 -23.13 5.70 25.46
C PRO A 328 -23.99 6.76 24.79
N GLU A 329 -23.60 8.04 24.86
CA GLU A 329 -24.35 9.11 24.22
C GLU A 329 -24.20 9.06 22.70
N LEU A 330 -23.00 8.75 22.18
CA LEU A 330 -22.79 8.52 20.75
C LEU A 330 -23.59 7.32 20.23
N GLU A 331 -23.76 6.27 21.02
CA GLU A 331 -24.61 5.12 20.69
C GLU A 331 -26.09 5.50 20.58
N LYS A 332 -26.56 6.29 21.52
CA LYS A 332 -27.92 6.80 21.50
C LYS A 332 -28.15 7.70 20.29
N GLN A 333 -27.21 8.60 19.98
CA GLN A 333 -27.29 9.42 18.78
C GLN A 333 -27.22 8.58 17.48
N TYR A 334 -26.39 7.54 17.44
CA TYR A 334 -26.36 6.59 16.32
C TYR A 334 -27.74 5.95 16.12
N ALA A 335 -28.40 5.49 17.16
CA ALA A 335 -29.71 4.87 17.07
C ALA A 335 -30.75 5.85 16.50
N LEU A 336 -30.79 7.10 17.02
CA LEU A 336 -31.69 8.15 16.52
C LEU A 336 -31.46 8.50 15.05
N VAL A 337 -30.19 8.66 14.66
CA VAL A 337 -29.84 8.96 13.27
C VAL A 337 -30.18 7.81 12.33
N ASN A 338 -29.93 6.57 12.75
CA ASN A 338 -30.25 5.37 11.97
C ASN A 338 -31.77 5.21 11.78
N GLU A 339 -32.56 5.47 12.81
CA GLU A 339 -34.03 5.50 12.75
C GLU A 339 -34.51 6.60 11.78
N GLN A 340 -33.97 7.81 11.87
CA GLN A 340 -34.30 8.89 10.98
C GLN A 340 -33.99 8.54 9.50
N ILE A 341 -32.85 7.91 9.23
CA ILE A 341 -32.47 7.45 7.88
C ILE A 341 -33.46 6.45 7.32
N ARG A 342 -33.99 5.55 8.18
CA ARG A 342 -34.98 4.54 7.77
C ARG A 342 -36.36 5.15 7.48
N ASN A 343 -36.76 6.17 8.23
CA ASN A 343 -38.11 6.73 8.20
C ASN A 343 -38.24 7.88 7.19
N GLU A 344 -37.15 8.56 6.81
CA GLU A 344 -37.20 9.68 5.91
C GLU A 344 -36.82 9.28 4.48
N GLN A 345 -37.76 9.46 3.54
CA GLN A 345 -37.47 9.31 2.12
C GLN A 345 -36.58 10.45 1.60
N CYS A 346 -35.62 10.10 0.80
CA CYS A 346 -34.73 11.07 0.15
C CYS A 346 -34.24 10.56 -1.20
N SER A 347 -33.56 11.44 -1.97
CA SER A 347 -33.05 11.05 -3.27
C SER A 347 -32.07 9.87 -3.19
N PRO A 348 -32.01 8.99 -4.20
CA PRO A 348 -31.12 7.81 -4.22
C PRO A 348 -29.64 8.14 -3.96
N LYS A 349 -29.18 9.30 -4.44
CA LYS A 349 -27.83 9.80 -4.17
C LYS A 349 -27.63 10.17 -2.69
N ARG A 350 -28.63 10.80 -2.09
CA ARG A 350 -28.60 11.17 -0.67
C ARG A 350 -28.70 9.92 0.19
N GLN A 351 -29.54 8.97 -0.18
CA GLN A 351 -29.71 7.71 0.52
C GLN A 351 -28.39 6.92 0.58
N ARG A 352 -27.70 6.72 -0.54
CA ARG A 352 -26.37 6.07 -0.57
C ARG A 352 -25.34 6.79 0.31
N ARG A 353 -25.36 8.13 0.33
CA ARG A 353 -24.47 8.90 1.20
C ARG A 353 -24.82 8.74 2.69
N ARG A 354 -26.11 8.63 3.03
CA ARG A 354 -26.59 8.32 4.39
C ARG A 354 -26.16 6.93 4.84
N GLU A 355 -26.32 5.93 3.99
CA GLU A 355 -25.89 4.54 4.26
C GLU A 355 -24.39 4.46 4.48
N THR A 356 -23.58 5.02 3.58
CA THR A 356 -22.12 5.08 3.75
C THR A 356 -21.72 5.80 5.05
N PHE A 357 -22.42 6.86 5.40
CA PHE A 357 -22.19 7.61 6.63
C PHE A 357 -22.49 6.77 7.86
N ILE A 358 -23.65 6.10 7.93
CA ILE A 358 -24.07 5.33 9.10
C ILE A 358 -23.19 4.08 9.29
N ASP A 359 -22.80 3.42 8.20
CA ASP A 359 -21.87 2.30 8.24
C ASP A 359 -20.49 2.72 8.75
N GLY A 360 -19.98 3.86 8.27
CA GLY A 360 -18.73 4.44 8.74
C GLY A 360 -18.79 4.88 10.21
N PHE A 361 -19.91 5.46 10.63
CA PHE A 361 -20.13 5.85 12.02
C PHE A 361 -20.12 4.63 12.94
N LYS A 362 -20.87 3.57 12.58
CA LYS A 362 -20.89 2.30 13.31
C LYS A 362 -19.50 1.69 13.45
N ALA A 363 -18.77 1.62 12.32
CA ALA A 363 -17.42 1.08 12.33
C ALA A 363 -16.46 1.86 13.25
N ASN A 364 -16.55 3.21 13.24
CA ASN A 364 -15.75 4.06 14.12
C ASN A 364 -16.14 3.91 15.59
N LEU A 365 -17.44 3.71 15.88
CA LEU A 365 -17.95 3.50 17.22
C LEU A 365 -17.39 2.21 17.84
N GLU A 366 -17.49 1.10 17.12
CA GLU A 366 -16.93 -0.19 17.53
C GLU A 366 -15.40 -0.12 17.66
N ALA A 367 -14.73 0.57 16.73
CA ALA A 367 -13.30 0.81 16.79
C ALA A 367 -12.88 1.59 18.03
N SER A 368 -13.68 2.60 18.44
CA SER A 368 -13.42 3.39 19.66
C SER A 368 -13.49 2.53 20.92
N LYS A 369 -14.52 1.70 21.05
CA LYS A 369 -14.67 0.77 22.18
C LYS A 369 -13.47 -0.17 22.28
N GLN A 370 -13.09 -0.79 21.16
CA GLN A 370 -11.96 -1.72 21.13
C GLN A 370 -10.63 -1.00 21.45
N ALA A 371 -10.42 0.21 20.94
CA ALA A 371 -9.23 0.99 21.23
C ALA A 371 -9.07 1.29 22.72
N ILE A 372 -10.16 1.68 23.40
CA ILE A 372 -10.16 1.95 24.84
C ILE A 372 -9.87 0.67 25.62
N ILE A 373 -10.56 -0.44 25.35
CA ILE A 373 -10.37 -1.73 26.04
C ILE A 373 -8.93 -2.21 25.91
N GLN A 374 -8.37 -2.22 24.71
CA GLN A 374 -7.01 -2.72 24.48
C GLN A 374 -5.94 -1.78 25.04
N SER A 375 -6.19 -0.47 25.00
CA SER A 375 -5.28 0.52 25.60
C SER A 375 -5.27 0.41 27.13
N LYS A 376 -6.43 0.22 27.78
CA LYS A 376 -6.51 -0.06 29.24
C LYS A 376 -5.69 -1.29 29.64
N ARG A 377 -5.82 -2.39 28.89
CA ARG A 377 -5.02 -3.61 29.15
C ARG A 377 -3.52 -3.33 29.07
N ARG A 378 -3.09 -2.54 28.09
CA ARG A 378 -1.67 -2.24 27.88
C ARG A 378 -1.12 -1.26 28.91
N VAL A 379 -1.82 -0.15 29.14
CA VAL A 379 -1.32 0.97 29.95
C VAL A 379 -1.56 0.73 31.44
N CYS A 380 -2.75 0.23 31.84
CA CYS A 380 -3.11 0.05 33.21
C CYS A 380 -2.72 -1.34 33.77
N GLU A 381 -2.84 -2.40 32.92
CA GLU A 381 -2.60 -3.78 33.38
C GLU A 381 -1.22 -4.31 32.95
N GLY A 382 -0.45 -3.57 32.13
CA GLY A 382 0.84 -4.02 31.61
C GLY A 382 0.76 -5.24 30.67
N LYS A 383 -0.46 -5.63 30.24
CA LYS A 383 -0.69 -6.82 29.42
C LYS A 383 -0.66 -6.47 27.94
N MET A 384 -0.07 -7.35 27.14
CA MET A 384 -0.14 -7.20 25.68
C MET A 384 -1.61 -7.24 25.20
N PRO A 385 -1.97 -6.46 24.16
CA PRO A 385 -3.29 -6.55 23.52
C PRO A 385 -3.59 -8.00 23.14
N SER A 386 -4.82 -8.47 23.37
CA SER A 386 -5.17 -9.84 23.02
C SER A 386 -5.13 -10.03 21.50
N ALA A 387 -4.62 -11.17 21.04
CA ALA A 387 -4.60 -11.52 19.62
C ALA A 387 -6.02 -11.59 19.01
N ALA A 388 -7.02 -11.93 19.81
CA ALA A 388 -8.43 -11.93 19.44
C ALA A 388 -9.03 -10.50 19.36
N GLY A 389 -8.43 -9.53 20.03
CA GLY A 389 -8.84 -8.13 19.96
C GLY A 389 -8.29 -7.50 18.69
N LYS A 390 -9.13 -7.33 17.67
CA LYS A 390 -8.81 -6.53 16.49
C LYS A 390 -8.69 -5.05 16.88
N MET A 391 -7.60 -4.69 17.56
CA MET A 391 -7.37 -3.29 17.94
C MET A 391 -7.21 -2.45 16.69
N PRO A 392 -8.06 -1.46 16.42
CA PRO A 392 -7.80 -0.47 15.39
C PRO A 392 -6.61 0.38 15.86
N LEU A 393 -5.54 0.34 15.11
CA LEU A 393 -4.33 1.10 15.42
C LEU A 393 -4.34 2.47 14.74
N SER A 394 -5.10 2.64 13.66
CA SER A 394 -5.26 3.89 12.94
C SER A 394 -6.70 4.10 12.49
N VAL A 395 -7.16 5.34 12.56
CA VAL A 395 -8.48 5.77 12.06
C VAL A 395 -8.54 5.76 10.53
N SER A 396 -7.41 6.00 9.89
CA SER A 396 -7.31 6.07 8.43
C SER A 396 -7.14 4.70 7.79
N ASP A 397 -6.50 3.76 8.50
CA ASP A 397 -6.20 2.42 7.99
C ASP A 397 -6.36 1.38 9.10
N MET A 398 -7.59 0.90 9.29
CA MET A 398 -7.92 -0.06 10.34
C MET A 398 -7.32 -1.46 10.09
N SER A 399 -6.96 -1.76 8.86
CA SER A 399 -6.38 -3.05 8.46
C SER A 399 -4.88 -3.13 8.71
N ALA A 400 -4.18 -1.98 8.78
CA ALA A 400 -2.76 -1.94 9.05
C ALA A 400 -2.44 -2.39 10.48
N LYS A 401 -1.29 -3.05 10.66
CA LYS A 401 -0.82 -3.59 11.94
C LYS A 401 0.65 -3.26 12.18
N PHE A 402 1.08 -3.40 13.42
CA PHE A 402 2.49 -3.36 13.74
C PHE A 402 3.21 -4.62 13.25
N ILE A 403 4.31 -4.40 12.56
CA ILE A 403 5.20 -5.44 12.05
C ILE A 403 6.54 -5.24 12.73
N LEU A 404 7.01 -6.28 13.42
CA LEU A 404 8.34 -6.31 14.00
C LEU A 404 9.29 -6.93 12.98
N LYS A 405 10.32 -6.20 12.59
CA LYS A 405 11.39 -6.71 11.73
C LYS A 405 12.70 -6.66 12.50
N GLY A 406 13.40 -7.81 12.57
CA GLY A 406 14.70 -7.90 13.26
C GLY A 406 14.68 -7.58 14.76
N GLY A 407 13.53 -7.59 15.41
CA GLY A 407 13.38 -7.37 16.87
C GLY A 407 13.35 -5.91 17.33
N TRP A 408 13.80 -4.95 16.50
CA TRP A 408 13.94 -3.53 16.89
C TRP A 408 13.10 -2.59 16.04
N ASP A 409 13.03 -2.79 14.72
CA ASP A 409 12.29 -1.92 13.83
C ASP A 409 10.81 -2.25 13.81
N LYS A 410 9.99 -1.30 14.26
CA LYS A 410 8.53 -1.38 14.24
C LYS A 410 7.99 -0.60 13.04
N THR A 411 7.52 -1.31 12.02
CA THR A 411 6.78 -0.73 10.91
C THR A 411 5.29 -0.80 11.18
N PHE A 412 4.55 0.26 10.88
CA PHE A 412 3.10 0.24 10.90
C PHE A 412 2.57 0.11 9.49
N GLY A 413 1.97 -1.02 9.15
CA GLY A 413 1.50 -1.27 7.79
C GLY A 413 1.12 -2.72 7.52
N TYR A 414 1.66 -3.28 6.44
CA TYR A 414 1.34 -4.60 5.93
C TYR A 414 2.59 -5.43 5.70
N ARG A 415 2.45 -6.76 5.77
CA ARG A 415 3.54 -7.71 5.54
C ARG A 415 3.25 -8.57 4.29
N PRO A 416 3.40 -8.02 3.07
CA PRO A 416 3.24 -8.80 1.87
C PRO A 416 4.29 -9.92 1.77
N GLN A 417 3.83 -11.05 1.26
CA GLN A 417 4.60 -12.24 0.95
C GLN A 417 4.84 -12.28 -0.55
N LEU A 418 6.07 -12.45 -0.97
CA LEU A 418 6.48 -12.42 -2.37
C LEU A 418 7.22 -13.69 -2.74
N SER A 419 7.01 -14.17 -3.95
CA SER A 419 7.89 -15.17 -4.55
C SER A 419 8.50 -14.63 -5.85
N PHE A 420 9.74 -14.99 -6.09
CA PHE A 420 10.53 -14.57 -7.24
C PHE A 420 11.08 -15.79 -7.99
N SER A 421 11.10 -15.73 -9.29
CA SER A 421 11.80 -16.68 -10.13
C SER A 421 13.31 -16.44 -10.15
N GLU A 422 14.05 -17.33 -10.82
CA GLU A 422 15.50 -17.19 -11.01
C GLU A 422 15.86 -15.89 -11.74
N SER A 423 15.06 -15.48 -12.71
CA SER A 423 15.21 -14.21 -13.43
C SER A 423 14.68 -13.00 -12.65
N ASN A 424 14.32 -13.14 -11.38
CA ASN A 424 13.73 -12.10 -10.54
C ASN A 424 12.36 -11.56 -11.02
N LEU A 425 11.56 -12.36 -11.73
CA LEU A 425 10.15 -12.04 -11.92
C LEU A 425 9.37 -12.36 -10.66
N VAL A 426 8.48 -11.47 -10.22
CA VAL A 426 7.55 -11.73 -9.12
C VAL A 426 6.50 -12.71 -9.61
N THR A 427 6.49 -13.92 -9.06
CA THR A 427 5.58 -15.00 -9.45
C THR A 427 4.32 -15.06 -8.59
N ALA A 428 4.39 -14.62 -7.33
CA ALA A 428 3.23 -14.46 -6.46
C ALA A 428 3.38 -13.26 -5.53
N LEU A 429 2.24 -12.67 -5.20
CA LEU A 429 2.06 -11.67 -4.16
C LEU A 429 0.85 -12.06 -3.31
N ILE A 430 1.06 -12.19 -2.00
CA ILE A 430 -0.01 -12.36 -1.01
C ILE A 430 0.10 -11.23 0.00
N VAL A 431 -1.01 -10.54 0.25
CA VAL A 431 -1.11 -9.56 1.34
C VAL A 431 -2.08 -10.13 2.37
N PRO A 432 -1.57 -10.77 3.43
CA PRO A 432 -2.42 -11.36 4.46
C PRO A 432 -3.11 -10.27 5.30
N GLU A 433 -4.21 -10.64 5.91
CA GLU A 433 -4.84 -9.79 6.92
C GLU A 433 -4.04 -9.83 8.22
N GLY A 434 -3.86 -8.68 8.83
CA GLY A 434 -3.12 -8.55 10.08
C GLY A 434 -1.60 -8.73 9.91
N ASN A 435 -0.95 -9.20 10.97
CA ASN A 435 0.49 -9.55 10.99
C ASN A 435 0.63 -11.07 11.10
N ALA A 436 0.30 -11.77 10.02
CA ALA A 436 0.40 -13.22 9.96
C ALA A 436 1.88 -13.67 10.01
N ALA A 437 2.15 -14.75 10.74
CA ALA A 437 3.48 -15.36 10.77
C ALA A 437 3.86 -15.95 9.42
N ASP A 438 5.12 -15.83 9.02
CA ASP A 438 5.62 -16.30 7.72
C ASP A 438 5.40 -17.80 7.53
N GLN A 439 5.57 -18.60 8.59
CA GLN A 439 5.34 -20.05 8.57
C GLN A 439 3.95 -20.41 8.03
N GLY A 440 2.89 -19.72 8.49
CA GLY A 440 1.52 -19.95 8.03
C GLY A 440 1.26 -19.47 6.59
N GLN A 441 2.14 -18.62 6.05
CA GLN A 441 2.02 -18.10 4.68
C GLN A 441 2.81 -18.92 3.64
N TYR A 442 3.63 -19.87 4.08
CA TYR A 442 4.50 -20.65 3.20
C TYR A 442 3.71 -21.42 2.15
N ILE A 443 2.82 -22.31 2.57
CA ILE A 443 2.04 -23.15 1.65
C ILE A 443 1.08 -22.32 0.77
N PRO A 444 0.36 -21.32 1.29
CA PRO A 444 -0.37 -20.38 0.43
C PRO A 444 0.51 -19.77 -0.66
N LEU A 445 1.73 -19.34 -0.33
CA LEU A 445 2.66 -18.73 -1.29
C LEU A 445 3.09 -19.74 -2.38
N VAL A 446 3.42 -20.98 -2.00
CA VAL A 446 3.75 -22.05 -2.94
C VAL A 446 2.58 -22.34 -3.88
N LYS A 447 1.36 -22.51 -3.34
CA LYS A 447 0.15 -22.80 -4.13
C LYS A 447 -0.18 -21.67 -5.12
N VAL A 448 -0.09 -20.42 -4.67
CA VAL A 448 -0.31 -19.26 -5.55
C VAL A 448 0.76 -19.18 -6.62
N THR A 449 2.02 -19.46 -6.30
CA THR A 449 3.11 -19.49 -7.28
C THR A 449 2.86 -20.54 -8.37
N ILE A 450 2.49 -21.77 -7.98
CA ILE A 450 2.16 -22.84 -8.93
C ILE A 450 0.95 -22.43 -9.80
N ALA A 451 -0.09 -21.91 -9.19
CA ALA A 451 -1.30 -21.48 -9.92
C ALA A 451 -1.00 -20.35 -10.92
N ASN A 452 -0.14 -19.40 -10.55
CA ASN A 452 0.18 -18.26 -11.40
C ASN A 452 1.12 -18.61 -12.56
N THR A 453 2.11 -19.48 -12.33
CA THR A 453 3.11 -19.87 -13.33
C THR A 453 2.66 -21.07 -14.18
N GLY A 454 1.74 -21.88 -13.67
CA GLY A 454 1.37 -23.18 -14.24
C GLY A 454 2.51 -24.19 -14.19
N VAL A 455 3.50 -24.02 -13.29
CA VAL A 455 4.67 -24.88 -13.13
C VAL A 455 4.84 -25.23 -11.66
N VAL A 456 5.04 -26.52 -11.36
CA VAL A 456 5.53 -26.96 -10.06
C VAL A 456 7.04 -26.70 -10.03
N PRO A 457 7.54 -25.83 -9.14
CA PRO A 457 8.97 -25.54 -9.09
C PRO A 457 9.77 -26.77 -8.63
N ALA A 458 10.94 -26.96 -9.23
CA ALA A 458 11.87 -27.98 -8.75
C ALA A 458 12.50 -27.58 -7.42
N VAL A 459 12.75 -26.29 -7.22
CA VAL A 459 13.35 -25.71 -6.02
C VAL A 459 12.48 -24.58 -5.49
N PHE A 460 12.17 -24.60 -4.19
CA PHE A 460 11.54 -23.50 -3.49
C PHE A 460 12.34 -23.15 -2.23
N SER A 461 12.90 -21.96 -2.17
CA SER A 461 13.80 -21.51 -1.12
C SER A 461 13.24 -20.32 -0.36
N THR A 462 13.26 -20.35 0.98
CA THR A 462 12.81 -19.26 1.85
C THR A 462 13.76 -19.07 3.03
N ASP A 463 13.51 -18.04 3.83
CA ASP A 463 14.23 -17.83 5.07
C ASP A 463 13.72 -18.76 6.20
N ASP A 464 14.39 -18.66 7.36
CA ASP A 464 14.09 -19.49 8.54
C ASP A 464 12.72 -19.17 9.17
N GLY A 465 12.13 -18.02 8.85
CA GLY A 465 10.81 -17.61 9.31
C GLY A 465 9.67 -18.52 8.83
N TYR A 466 9.87 -19.17 7.68
CA TYR A 466 8.90 -20.06 7.05
C TYR A 466 9.03 -21.52 7.50
N THR A 467 10.07 -21.87 8.27
CA THR A 467 10.39 -23.25 8.63
C THR A 467 9.31 -23.90 9.47
N GLY A 468 8.86 -25.09 9.04
CA GLY A 468 7.94 -25.97 9.75
C GLY A 468 7.91 -27.36 9.13
N ALA A 469 7.76 -28.41 9.97
CA ALA A 469 7.75 -29.80 9.50
C ALA A 469 6.53 -30.10 8.61
N GLU A 470 5.36 -29.59 8.98
CA GLU A 470 4.13 -29.74 8.20
C GLU A 470 4.27 -29.02 6.85
N GLN A 471 4.79 -27.79 6.85
CA GLN A 471 5.03 -27.00 5.65
C GLN A 471 6.00 -27.67 4.71
N PHE A 472 7.06 -28.26 5.25
CA PHE A 472 8.03 -29.05 4.48
C PHE A 472 7.37 -30.25 3.80
N ALA A 473 6.63 -31.05 4.57
CA ALA A 473 5.94 -32.25 4.07
C ALA A 473 4.89 -31.89 3.01
N GLU A 474 4.05 -30.87 3.26
CA GLU A 474 3.04 -30.43 2.31
C GLU A 474 3.65 -29.88 1.02
N CYS A 475 4.75 -29.15 1.11
CA CYS A 475 5.45 -28.63 -0.07
C CYS A 475 6.01 -29.76 -0.95
N LEU A 476 6.59 -30.80 -0.34
CA LEU A 476 7.00 -32.02 -1.05
C LEU A 476 5.81 -32.75 -1.69
N ALA A 477 4.68 -32.84 -0.98
CA ALA A 477 3.44 -33.42 -1.51
C ALA A 477 2.88 -32.65 -2.72
N LEU A 478 3.13 -31.34 -2.81
CA LEU A 478 2.80 -30.54 -3.99
C LEU A 478 3.72 -30.79 -5.20
N GLY A 479 4.75 -31.62 -5.03
CA GLY A 479 5.67 -32.03 -6.10
C GLY A 479 6.96 -31.22 -6.18
N VAL A 480 7.23 -30.31 -5.25
CA VAL A 480 8.50 -29.57 -5.15
C VAL A 480 9.61 -30.54 -4.73
N LYS A 481 10.70 -30.60 -5.50
CA LYS A 481 11.77 -31.59 -5.25
C LYS A 481 12.73 -31.17 -4.15
N ILE A 482 13.07 -29.87 -4.11
CA ILE A 482 14.02 -29.30 -3.16
C ILE A 482 13.33 -28.16 -2.41
N VAL A 483 12.99 -28.43 -1.15
CA VAL A 483 12.40 -27.44 -0.23
C VAL A 483 13.52 -26.97 0.70
N SER A 484 13.92 -25.71 0.57
CA SER A 484 15.07 -25.18 1.29
C SER A 484 14.65 -24.01 2.20
N PHE A 485 14.98 -24.15 3.49
CA PHE A 485 14.88 -23.07 4.46
C PHE A 485 16.30 -22.68 4.88
N SER A 486 16.61 -21.39 4.91
CA SER A 486 17.91 -20.92 5.40
C SER A 486 17.84 -20.66 6.92
N GLY A 487 18.88 -21.04 7.67
CA GLY A 487 18.98 -20.79 9.11
C GLY A 487 18.93 -22.05 9.97
N ALA A 488 18.98 -21.83 11.30
CA ALA A 488 19.18 -22.92 12.26
C ALA A 488 18.01 -23.91 12.32
N ARG A 489 16.76 -23.42 12.22
CA ARG A 489 15.57 -24.28 12.20
C ARG A 489 15.52 -25.12 10.92
N GLY A 490 15.85 -24.50 9.79
CA GLY A 490 15.95 -25.19 8.51
C GLY A 490 17.02 -26.28 8.54
N LYS A 491 18.19 -26.04 9.15
CA LYS A 491 19.24 -27.03 9.35
C LYS A 491 18.75 -28.19 10.21
N ALA A 492 18.13 -27.89 11.36
CA ALA A 492 17.60 -28.92 12.26
C ALA A 492 16.54 -29.82 11.59
N LEU A 493 15.69 -29.22 10.72
CA LEU A 493 14.65 -29.95 9.98
C LEU A 493 15.23 -30.86 8.90
N LEU A 494 16.23 -30.39 8.15
CA LEU A 494 16.82 -31.13 7.02
C LEU A 494 17.82 -32.19 7.45
N GLY A 495 18.50 -32.02 8.57
CA GLY A 495 19.66 -32.82 9.01
C GLY A 495 20.94 -32.45 8.26
N ASP A 496 22.09 -32.77 8.83
CA ASP A 496 23.40 -32.33 8.32
C ASP A 496 23.70 -32.88 6.91
N GLU A 497 23.34 -34.11 6.59
CA GLU A 497 23.59 -34.72 5.28
C GLU A 497 22.93 -33.96 4.14
N LYS A 498 21.62 -33.69 4.25
CA LYS A 498 20.89 -32.88 3.24
C LYS A 498 21.33 -31.42 3.25
N TRP A 499 21.53 -30.86 4.45
CA TRP A 499 21.96 -29.48 4.60
C TRP A 499 23.28 -29.19 3.90
N ASP A 500 24.27 -30.11 3.99
CA ASP A 500 25.59 -29.91 3.43
C ASP A 500 25.73 -30.38 1.98
N SER A 501 24.69 -30.97 1.39
CA SER A 501 24.68 -31.33 -0.03
C SER A 501 24.77 -30.10 -0.92
N GLU A 502 25.42 -30.20 -2.08
CA GLU A 502 25.58 -29.07 -3.02
C GLU A 502 24.26 -28.51 -3.51
N LEU A 503 23.26 -29.37 -3.76
CA LEU A 503 21.92 -28.93 -4.18
C LEU A 503 21.25 -27.99 -3.18
N TYR A 504 21.32 -28.31 -1.88
CA TYR A 504 20.76 -27.47 -0.83
C TYR A 504 21.59 -26.22 -0.56
N LYS A 505 22.94 -26.30 -0.72
CA LYS A 505 23.81 -25.12 -0.65
C LYS A 505 23.49 -24.12 -1.76
N GLU A 506 23.34 -24.60 -3.00
CA GLU A 506 22.92 -23.75 -4.13
C GLU A 506 21.53 -23.13 -3.90
N ALA A 507 20.57 -23.93 -3.42
CA ALA A 507 19.22 -23.45 -3.13
C ALA A 507 19.22 -22.33 -2.06
N ARG A 508 20.02 -22.48 -1.00
CA ARG A 508 20.18 -21.44 0.03
C ARG A 508 20.88 -20.19 -0.52
N LYS A 509 21.93 -20.37 -1.33
CA LYS A 509 22.62 -19.25 -1.98
C LYS A 509 21.69 -18.49 -2.92
N ALA A 510 20.87 -19.21 -3.66
CA ALA A 510 19.89 -18.61 -4.57
C ALA A 510 18.85 -17.76 -3.83
N ARG A 511 18.50 -18.06 -2.57
CA ARG A 511 17.56 -17.31 -1.74
C ARG A 511 17.93 -15.82 -1.63
N ASN A 512 19.21 -15.47 -1.58
CA ASN A 512 19.66 -14.07 -1.48
C ASN A 512 19.14 -13.20 -2.64
N GLY A 513 18.79 -13.81 -3.78
CA GLY A 513 18.14 -13.11 -4.87
C GLY A 513 16.74 -12.58 -4.55
N ALA A 514 16.01 -13.13 -3.56
CA ALA A 514 14.73 -12.60 -3.13
C ALA A 514 14.90 -11.23 -2.43
N GLU A 515 15.90 -11.09 -1.58
CA GLU A 515 16.25 -9.83 -0.92
C GLU A 515 16.60 -8.75 -1.95
N SER A 516 17.39 -9.11 -2.97
CA SER A 516 17.72 -8.23 -4.08
C SER A 516 16.46 -7.80 -4.86
N GLY A 517 15.54 -8.74 -5.16
CA GLY A 517 14.28 -8.46 -5.83
C GLY A 517 13.41 -7.49 -5.03
N ILE A 518 13.27 -7.71 -3.72
CA ILE A 518 12.55 -6.81 -2.81
C ILE A 518 13.22 -5.44 -2.75
N GLY A 519 14.55 -5.39 -2.71
CA GLY A 519 15.32 -4.15 -2.71
C GLY A 519 15.01 -3.30 -3.95
N VAL A 520 15.01 -3.91 -5.12
CA VAL A 520 14.67 -3.21 -6.39
C VAL A 520 13.20 -2.77 -6.40
N LEU A 521 12.25 -3.63 -5.98
CA LEU A 521 10.85 -3.27 -5.84
C LEU A 521 10.64 -2.04 -4.94
N LYS A 522 11.33 -1.97 -3.81
CA LYS A 522 11.26 -0.84 -2.88
C LYS A 522 11.88 0.43 -3.47
N ALA A 523 13.01 0.30 -4.15
CA ALA A 523 13.74 1.45 -4.70
C ALA A 523 13.04 2.03 -5.94
N VAL A 524 12.61 1.18 -6.87
CA VAL A 524 12.05 1.61 -8.17
C VAL A 524 10.55 1.85 -8.08
N GLU A 525 9.80 0.89 -7.56
CA GLU A 525 8.33 0.94 -7.53
C GLU A 525 7.77 1.52 -6.22
N ARG A 526 8.62 1.98 -5.31
CA ARG A 526 8.23 2.45 -3.97
C ARG A 526 7.33 1.47 -3.22
N PHE A 527 7.64 0.19 -3.36
CA PHE A 527 6.85 -0.89 -2.77
C PHE A 527 6.80 -0.80 -1.23
N GLY A 528 7.79 -0.17 -0.61
CA GLY A 528 7.84 0.07 0.83
C GLY A 528 6.86 1.14 1.35
N GLN A 529 6.20 1.91 0.49
CA GLN A 529 5.30 3.01 0.85
C GLN A 529 3.98 2.88 0.11
N LEU A 530 2.87 2.96 0.84
CA LEU A 530 1.52 2.94 0.29
C LEU A 530 0.97 4.35 0.10
N ALA A 531 0.13 4.52 -0.91
CA ALA A 531 -0.67 5.71 -1.13
C ALA A 531 -2.15 5.50 -0.76
N THR A 532 -2.56 4.24 -0.54
CA THR A 532 -3.95 3.86 -0.24
C THR A 532 -4.06 3.20 1.14
N CYS A 533 -5.27 3.19 1.69
CA CYS A 533 -5.63 2.56 2.95
C CYS A 533 -6.70 1.48 2.72
N GLY A 534 -6.73 0.49 3.61
CA GLY A 534 -7.66 -0.64 3.56
C GLY A 534 -7.13 -1.78 2.69
N ILE A 535 -7.30 -3.01 3.19
CA ILE A 535 -6.64 -4.21 2.66
C ILE A 535 -6.88 -4.44 1.15
N GLU A 536 -8.09 -4.23 0.65
CA GLU A 536 -8.40 -4.45 -0.77
C GLU A 536 -7.73 -3.42 -1.69
N ASN A 537 -7.70 -2.15 -1.28
CA ASN A 537 -6.99 -1.11 -2.03
C ASN A 537 -5.48 -1.34 -2.00
N VAL A 538 -4.95 -1.79 -0.86
CA VAL A 538 -3.53 -2.12 -0.70
C VAL A 538 -3.14 -3.32 -1.56
N ARG A 539 -3.98 -4.36 -1.64
CA ARG A 539 -3.78 -5.49 -2.56
C ARG A 539 -3.69 -5.04 -4.00
N GLY A 540 -4.61 -4.18 -4.42
CA GLY A 540 -4.61 -3.61 -5.77
C GLY A 540 -3.39 -2.74 -6.06
N GLU A 541 -3.01 -1.86 -5.12
CA GLU A 541 -1.85 -0.99 -5.27
C GLU A 541 -0.54 -1.78 -5.39
N LEU A 542 -0.32 -2.74 -4.49
CA LEU A 542 0.89 -3.57 -4.49
C LEU A 542 0.96 -4.46 -5.73
N LEU A 543 -0.18 -5.00 -6.17
CA LEU A 543 -0.24 -5.80 -7.40
C LEU A 543 0.04 -4.94 -8.64
N GLY A 544 -0.46 -3.70 -8.69
CA GLY A 544 -0.14 -2.74 -9.74
C GLY A 544 1.37 -2.44 -9.82
N LYS A 545 2.04 -2.28 -8.66
CA LYS A 545 3.50 -2.11 -8.60
C LYS A 545 4.25 -3.36 -9.08
N VAL A 546 3.80 -4.55 -8.70
CA VAL A 546 4.36 -5.82 -9.19
C VAL A 546 4.22 -5.96 -10.71
N ILE A 547 3.06 -5.60 -11.26
CA ILE A 547 2.81 -5.64 -12.70
C ILE A 547 3.78 -4.73 -13.45
N SER A 548 4.00 -3.51 -12.98
CA SER A 548 4.95 -2.57 -13.58
C SER A 548 6.39 -3.09 -13.48
N TYR A 549 6.79 -3.58 -12.32
CA TYR A 549 8.11 -4.19 -12.12
C TYR A 549 8.35 -5.37 -13.07
N ASN A 550 7.39 -6.29 -13.18
CA ASN A 550 7.50 -7.44 -14.07
C ASN A 550 7.58 -7.00 -15.53
N ALA A 551 6.85 -5.95 -15.94
CA ALA A 551 6.93 -5.40 -17.29
C ALA A 551 8.35 -4.94 -17.64
N LEU A 552 8.96 -4.10 -16.79
CA LEU A 552 10.33 -3.62 -16.97
C LEU A 552 11.33 -4.78 -16.94
N LYS A 553 11.10 -5.77 -16.09
CA LYS A 553 11.98 -6.93 -15.99
C LYS A 553 11.92 -7.80 -17.25
N ILE A 554 10.72 -8.06 -17.78
CA ILE A 554 10.55 -8.82 -19.03
C ILE A 554 11.21 -8.07 -20.19
N VAL A 555 11.02 -6.76 -20.30
CA VAL A 555 11.70 -5.93 -21.31
C VAL A 555 13.22 -6.08 -21.19
N SER A 556 13.76 -5.99 -19.97
CA SER A 556 15.21 -6.17 -19.74
C SER A 556 15.70 -7.56 -20.14
N LEU A 557 14.91 -8.61 -19.86
CA LEU A 557 15.25 -10.00 -20.23
C LEU A 557 15.21 -10.18 -21.76
N ARG A 558 14.22 -9.60 -22.45
CA ARG A 558 14.14 -9.59 -23.93
C ARG A 558 15.38 -8.93 -24.54
N LYS A 559 15.76 -7.75 -24.02
CA LYS A 559 16.97 -7.03 -24.49
C LYS A 559 18.22 -7.89 -24.35
N ARG A 560 18.44 -8.50 -23.19
CA ARG A 560 19.57 -9.40 -22.96
C ARG A 560 19.55 -10.62 -23.87
N LYS A 561 18.39 -11.23 -24.07
CA LYS A 561 18.24 -12.38 -24.96
C LYS A 561 18.61 -11.99 -26.40
N TYR A 562 18.06 -10.87 -26.89
CA TYR A 562 18.38 -10.35 -28.22
C TYR A 562 19.88 -10.05 -28.37
N GLU A 563 20.49 -9.37 -27.42
CA GLU A 563 21.93 -9.05 -27.46
C GLU A 563 22.81 -10.30 -27.46
N ASN A 564 22.43 -11.32 -26.68
CA ASN A 564 23.15 -12.60 -26.64
C ASN A 564 23.01 -13.39 -27.94
N GLU A 565 21.82 -13.41 -28.54
CA GLU A 565 21.55 -14.17 -29.77
C GLU A 565 22.05 -13.46 -31.03
N SER A 566 21.94 -12.13 -31.10
CA SER A 566 22.32 -11.35 -32.29
C SER A 566 23.74 -10.80 -32.24
N GLY A 567 24.37 -10.71 -31.08
CA GLY A 567 25.64 -9.99 -30.89
C GLY A 567 25.55 -8.47 -31.08
N LYS A 568 24.33 -7.93 -31.29
CA LYS A 568 24.06 -6.50 -31.49
C LYS A 568 23.44 -5.88 -30.27
N LYS A 569 23.75 -4.61 -29.97
CA LYS A 569 23.08 -3.87 -28.91
C LYS A 569 21.64 -3.56 -29.29
N TRP A 570 20.72 -3.73 -28.31
CA TRP A 570 19.31 -3.36 -28.46
C TRP A 570 19.16 -1.85 -28.67
N LYS A 571 18.43 -1.45 -29.70
CA LYS A 571 18.07 -0.05 -29.95
C LYS A 571 16.60 0.17 -29.60
N ALA A 572 16.33 1.02 -28.61
CA ALA A 572 14.97 1.35 -28.20
C ALA A 572 14.18 2.05 -29.32
N GLY A 573 12.90 1.73 -29.46
CA GLY A 573 11.97 2.43 -30.34
C GLY A 573 11.89 1.93 -31.79
N LEU A 574 12.55 0.82 -32.18
CA LEU A 574 12.34 0.18 -33.45
C LEU A 574 11.36 -1.00 -33.34
N PRO A 575 10.34 -1.10 -34.24
CA PRO A 575 9.48 -2.28 -34.32
C PRO A 575 10.30 -3.55 -34.52
N GLU A 576 9.84 -4.69 -33.98
CA GLU A 576 10.56 -5.97 -34.00
C GLU A 576 11.03 -6.37 -35.41
N GLY A 577 10.29 -6.02 -36.48
CA GLY A 577 10.66 -6.29 -37.87
C GLY A 577 11.69 -5.35 -38.53
N MET A 578 12.02 -4.20 -37.90
CA MET A 578 13.02 -3.25 -38.40
C MET A 578 14.38 -3.32 -37.69
N GLN A 579 14.48 -4.15 -36.66
CA GLN A 579 15.72 -4.31 -35.88
C GLN A 579 16.77 -5.15 -36.65
N GLU A 580 16.33 -5.94 -37.61
CA GLU A 580 17.24 -6.77 -38.44
C GLU A 580 18.01 -5.99 -39.49
N THR A 581 17.60 -4.78 -39.88
CA THR A 581 18.16 -3.99 -40.98
C THR A 581 18.93 -2.74 -40.56
N ALA A 582 19.08 -2.47 -39.28
CA ALA A 582 19.84 -1.34 -38.74
C ALA A 582 21.09 -1.83 -37.97
#